data_427214ec70402269c99636675b0e1f49
#
_entry.id   427214ec70402269c99636675b0e1f49
#
_cell.length_a   1.000
_cell.length_b   1.000
_cell.length_c   1.000
_cell.angle_alpha   90.00
_cell.angle_beta   90.00
_cell.angle_gamma   90.00
#
_symmetry.space_group_name_H-M   'P 1'
#
loop_
_entity.id
_entity.type
_entity.pdbx_description
1 polymer ?
#
loop_
_entity_poly.entity_id
_entity_poly.type
_entity_poly.pdbx_seq_one_letter_code
_entity_poly.pdbx_strand_id
1 'polypeptide(L)'
;YLQKKQKKQKTFKQKLYIGFATAFVFSLFFAALLLGKPKDDQLILLPNESGTLSLTNPILDHVASFQSEDENIKVNSNGKVKATKPGVYTVKISALFRTFYCEIHVPGFKEDNLILSAGYTYQSQAVGTGNDTVKWESSDKGVLTVSPNGSIETLKEGEATITGKDNGKKFSTRVQVVGISIDSSIIFSNTEHQLKISDAVRDKVKSWSVDDENIASIDQNGKLKGLSAGDVRVTCNIGNNTPLFLNVTVAGLDKSEAYLKKDESIQLNITGLSSTNGLHFTSDNTKVATVDEKG
;
A
#
# COMPACT_ATOMS: atom_id res chain seq x y z
N TYR A 1 -45.57 -28.68 -75.00
CA TYR A 1 -44.17 -28.21 -74.90
C TYR A 1 -44.03 -26.93 -74.05
N LEU A 2 -44.87 -25.95 -74.25
CA LEU A 2 -44.90 -24.66 -73.54
C LEU A 2 -45.16 -24.83 -72.03
N GLN A 3 -46.15 -25.65 -71.64
CA GLN A 3 -46.45 -25.91 -70.21
C GLN A 3 -45.27 -26.58 -69.46
N LYS A 4 -44.54 -27.45 -70.12
CA LYS A 4 -43.36 -28.13 -69.52
C LYS A 4 -42.19 -27.11 -69.31
N LYS A 5 -42.04 -26.16 -70.19
CA LYS A 5 -41.04 -25.09 -70.13
C LYS A 5 -41.40 -24.06 -69.00
N GLN A 6 -42.65 -23.70 -68.83
CA GLN A 6 -43.13 -22.86 -67.75
C GLN A 6 -42.98 -23.51 -66.35
N LYS A 7 -43.27 -24.81 -66.27
CA LYS A 7 -43.10 -25.56 -65.02
C LYS A 7 -41.62 -25.69 -64.60
N LYS A 8 -40.72 -25.89 -65.57
CA LYS A 8 -39.25 -25.92 -65.32
C LYS A 8 -38.74 -24.53 -64.88
N GLN A 9 -39.24 -23.45 -65.49
CA GLN A 9 -38.83 -22.08 -65.14
C GLN A 9 -39.34 -21.67 -63.78
N LYS A 10 -40.55 -22.07 -63.37
CA LYS A 10 -41.13 -21.84 -62.03
C LYS A 10 -40.34 -22.60 -60.94
N THR A 11 -39.97 -23.85 -61.20
CA THR A 11 -39.16 -24.67 -60.31
C THR A 11 -37.71 -24.15 -60.15
N PHE A 12 -37.14 -23.62 -61.23
CA PHE A 12 -35.81 -23.03 -61.18
C PHE A 12 -35.83 -21.70 -60.38
N LYS A 13 -36.84 -20.83 -60.62
CA LYS A 13 -37.01 -19.62 -59.82
C LYS A 13 -37.22 -19.92 -58.33
N GLN A 14 -38.04 -20.92 -57.99
CA GLN A 14 -38.21 -21.34 -56.61
C GLN A 14 -36.90 -21.84 -55.97
N LYS A 15 -36.13 -22.66 -56.67
CA LYS A 15 -34.81 -23.16 -56.17
C LYS A 15 -33.82 -21.99 -56.00
N LEU A 16 -33.86 -21.03 -56.94
CA LEU A 16 -33.02 -19.85 -56.83
C LEU A 16 -33.40 -18.96 -55.62
N TYR A 17 -34.72 -18.74 -55.39
CA TYR A 17 -35.23 -18.01 -54.22
C TYR A 17 -34.89 -18.70 -52.92
N ILE A 18 -34.99 -20.03 -52.81
CA ILE A 18 -34.58 -20.78 -51.65
C ILE A 18 -33.09 -20.67 -51.44
N GLY A 19 -32.26 -20.75 -52.51
CA GLY A 19 -30.82 -20.56 -52.45
C GLY A 19 -30.42 -19.17 -51.94
N PHE A 20 -31.07 -18.10 -52.42
CA PHE A 20 -30.85 -16.73 -51.97
C PHE A 20 -31.30 -16.53 -50.52
N ALA A 21 -32.44 -17.07 -50.12
CA ALA A 21 -32.94 -17.00 -48.77
C ALA A 21 -32.04 -17.73 -47.77
N THR A 22 -31.53 -18.93 -48.13
CA THR A 22 -30.55 -19.64 -47.29
C THR A 22 -29.22 -18.90 -47.20
N ALA A 23 -28.71 -18.36 -48.31
CA ALA A 23 -27.45 -17.57 -48.32
C ALA A 23 -27.62 -16.30 -47.45
N PHE A 24 -28.76 -15.62 -47.54
CA PHE A 24 -29.05 -14.44 -46.73
C PHE A 24 -29.13 -14.77 -45.24
N VAL A 25 -29.81 -15.85 -44.85
CA VAL A 25 -29.89 -16.34 -43.48
C VAL A 25 -28.49 -16.71 -42.96
N PHE A 26 -27.69 -17.40 -43.75
CA PHE A 26 -26.31 -17.70 -43.41
C PHE A 26 -25.45 -16.42 -43.24
N SER A 27 -25.61 -15.43 -44.10
CA SER A 27 -24.94 -14.15 -44.02
C SER A 27 -25.32 -13.39 -42.74
N LEU A 28 -26.60 -13.33 -42.39
CA LEU A 28 -27.07 -12.73 -41.12
C LEU A 28 -26.56 -13.48 -39.91
N PHE A 29 -26.56 -14.82 -39.96
CA PHE A 29 -26.02 -15.64 -38.88
C PHE A 29 -24.51 -15.40 -38.69
N PHE A 30 -23.71 -15.33 -39.77
CA PHE A 30 -22.30 -15.01 -39.73
C PHE A 30 -22.04 -13.58 -39.24
N ALA A 31 -22.85 -12.63 -39.66
CA ALA A 31 -22.76 -11.24 -39.19
C ALA A 31 -23.08 -11.15 -37.67
N ALA A 32 -24.06 -11.90 -37.20
CA ALA A 32 -24.40 -11.96 -35.75
C ALA A 32 -23.23 -12.58 -34.95
N LEU A 33 -22.58 -13.60 -35.45
CA LEU A 33 -21.39 -14.19 -34.82
C LEU A 33 -20.22 -13.21 -34.74
N LEU A 34 -20.07 -12.34 -35.73
CA LEU A 34 -19.01 -11.32 -35.76
C LEU A 34 -19.24 -10.17 -34.77
N LEU A 35 -20.47 -9.95 -34.33
CA LEU A 35 -20.85 -8.87 -33.38
C LEU A 35 -20.74 -9.29 -31.90
N GLY A 36 -20.55 -10.57 -31.61
CA GLY A 36 -20.39 -11.05 -30.23
C GLY A 36 -19.14 -10.46 -29.57
N LYS A 37 -19.26 -10.00 -28.32
CA LYS A 37 -18.18 -9.50 -27.48
C LYS A 37 -18.41 -9.94 -26.03
N PRO A 38 -17.43 -9.83 -25.13
CA PRO A 38 -17.69 -10.00 -23.70
C PRO A 38 -18.83 -9.10 -23.26
N LYS A 39 -19.68 -9.60 -22.37
CA LYS A 39 -20.78 -8.83 -21.80
C LYS A 39 -20.23 -7.72 -20.91
N ASP A 40 -19.17 -8.06 -20.17
CA ASP A 40 -18.41 -7.15 -19.33
C ASP A 40 -16.92 -7.25 -19.74
N ASP A 41 -16.30 -6.13 -20.07
CA ASP A 41 -14.87 -6.08 -20.40
C ASP A 41 -14.03 -6.21 -19.13
N GLN A 42 -14.62 -5.88 -17.98
CA GLN A 42 -14.02 -5.92 -16.66
C GLN A 42 -15.01 -6.46 -15.63
N LEU A 43 -14.57 -7.36 -14.77
CA LEU A 43 -15.38 -7.90 -13.68
C LEU A 43 -14.70 -7.63 -12.34
N ILE A 44 -15.42 -7.08 -11.37
CA ILE A 44 -14.91 -6.76 -10.04
C ILE A 44 -15.48 -7.73 -9.01
N LEU A 45 -14.62 -8.48 -8.33
CA LEU A 45 -14.97 -9.50 -7.34
C LEU A 45 -14.18 -9.26 -6.05
N LEU A 46 -14.75 -9.58 -4.90
CA LEU A 46 -13.95 -9.70 -3.68
C LEU A 46 -13.21 -11.04 -3.63
N PRO A 47 -12.14 -11.17 -2.83
CA PRO A 47 -11.49 -12.44 -2.61
C PRO A 47 -12.51 -13.51 -2.20
N ASN A 48 -12.45 -14.67 -2.87
CA ASN A 48 -13.39 -15.78 -2.72
C ASN A 48 -14.82 -15.56 -3.22
N GLU A 49 -15.18 -14.38 -3.70
CA GLU A 49 -16.44 -14.15 -4.42
C GLU A 49 -16.39 -14.85 -5.80
N SER A 50 -17.55 -15.24 -6.31
CA SER A 50 -17.67 -15.81 -7.64
C SER A 50 -18.46 -14.89 -8.55
N GLY A 51 -18.01 -14.74 -9.79
CA GLY A 51 -18.72 -14.08 -10.88
C GLY A 51 -18.91 -15.02 -12.06
N THR A 52 -19.60 -14.57 -13.10
CA THR A 52 -19.77 -15.34 -14.33
C THR A 52 -19.44 -14.46 -15.53
N LEU A 53 -18.53 -14.92 -16.35
CA LEU A 53 -18.19 -14.33 -17.64
C LEU A 53 -19.14 -14.90 -18.70
N SER A 54 -19.62 -14.05 -19.59
CA SER A 54 -20.49 -14.44 -20.69
C SER A 54 -20.23 -13.55 -21.91
N LEU A 55 -20.69 -14.02 -23.07
CA LEU A 55 -20.66 -13.25 -24.30
C LEU A 55 -22.07 -12.70 -24.61
N THR A 56 -22.13 -11.56 -25.29
CA THR A 56 -23.41 -10.94 -25.71
C THR A 56 -24.17 -11.76 -26.75
N ASN A 57 -23.47 -12.65 -27.47
CA ASN A 57 -24.07 -13.55 -28.43
C ASN A 57 -24.28 -14.94 -27.80
N PRO A 58 -25.52 -15.42 -27.62
CA PRO A 58 -25.79 -16.69 -26.95
C PRO A 58 -25.14 -17.91 -27.61
N ILE A 59 -24.98 -17.90 -28.95
CA ILE A 59 -24.36 -19.00 -29.67
C ILE A 59 -22.86 -19.05 -29.39
N LEU A 60 -22.19 -17.89 -29.38
CA LEU A 60 -20.76 -17.81 -29.02
C LEU A 60 -20.54 -18.16 -27.56
N ASP A 61 -21.43 -17.73 -26.68
CA ASP A 61 -21.35 -18.01 -25.24
C ASP A 61 -21.47 -19.51 -24.97
N HIS A 62 -22.40 -20.21 -25.67
CA HIS A 62 -22.59 -21.64 -25.51
C HIS A 62 -21.38 -22.49 -25.93
N VAL A 63 -20.58 -22.02 -26.90
CA VAL A 63 -19.37 -22.72 -27.39
C VAL A 63 -18.07 -22.10 -26.91
N ALA A 64 -18.14 -21.14 -25.99
CA ALA A 64 -16.97 -20.50 -25.44
C ALA A 64 -16.21 -21.42 -24.48
N SER A 65 -14.91 -21.30 -24.50
CA SER A 65 -14.04 -21.88 -23.48
C SER A 65 -13.31 -20.77 -22.72
N PHE A 66 -13.10 -20.98 -21.44
CA PHE A 66 -12.54 -20.01 -20.52
C PHE A 66 -11.27 -20.55 -19.90
N GLN A 67 -10.18 -19.76 -19.91
CA GLN A 67 -8.88 -20.16 -19.39
C GLN A 67 -8.23 -19.00 -18.65
N SER A 68 -7.52 -19.31 -17.57
CA SER A 68 -6.58 -18.41 -16.89
C SER A 68 -5.29 -19.17 -16.60
N GLU A 69 -4.17 -18.47 -16.71
CA GLU A 69 -2.83 -19.01 -16.40
C GLU A 69 -2.41 -18.74 -14.95
N ASP A 70 -3.13 -17.85 -14.23
CA ASP A 70 -2.81 -17.49 -12.84
C ASP A 70 -3.45 -18.51 -11.87
N GLU A 71 -2.64 -19.01 -10.93
CA GLU A 71 -3.08 -19.98 -9.91
C GLU A 71 -4.09 -19.42 -8.90
N ASN A 72 -4.09 -18.09 -8.71
CA ASN A 72 -4.96 -17.38 -7.77
C ASN A 72 -6.38 -17.18 -8.33
N ILE A 73 -6.62 -17.47 -9.60
CA ILE A 73 -7.94 -17.39 -10.23
C ILE A 73 -8.31 -18.74 -10.88
N LYS A 74 -9.52 -19.18 -10.62
CA LYS A 74 -10.09 -20.40 -11.22
C LYS A 74 -11.29 -20.03 -12.06
N VAL A 75 -11.35 -20.56 -13.28
CA VAL A 75 -12.48 -20.42 -14.17
C VAL A 75 -12.92 -21.81 -14.64
N ASN A 76 -14.22 -22.08 -14.64
CA ASN A 76 -14.76 -23.35 -15.13
C ASN A 76 -15.29 -23.22 -16.57
N SER A 77 -15.72 -24.35 -17.15
CA SER A 77 -16.27 -24.43 -18.51
C SER A 77 -17.50 -23.55 -18.76
N ASN A 78 -18.23 -23.16 -17.72
CA ASN A 78 -19.43 -22.32 -17.80
C ASN A 78 -19.11 -20.83 -17.58
N GLY A 79 -17.83 -20.44 -17.59
CA GLY A 79 -17.41 -19.08 -17.38
C GLY A 79 -17.51 -18.60 -15.92
N LYS A 80 -17.81 -19.50 -14.95
CA LYS A 80 -17.81 -19.12 -13.54
C LYS A 80 -16.38 -18.96 -13.06
N VAL A 81 -16.06 -17.73 -12.62
CA VAL A 81 -14.73 -17.31 -12.16
C VAL A 81 -14.75 -17.07 -10.66
N LYS A 82 -13.65 -17.44 -9.98
CA LYS A 82 -13.41 -17.19 -8.57
C LYS A 82 -11.93 -16.90 -8.37
N ALA A 83 -11.61 -15.75 -7.78
CA ALA A 83 -10.25 -15.41 -7.37
C ALA A 83 -10.07 -15.58 -5.85
N THR A 84 -8.88 -15.99 -5.42
CA THR A 84 -8.59 -16.28 -4.02
C THR A 84 -7.81 -15.15 -3.34
N LYS A 85 -7.06 -14.35 -4.12
CA LYS A 85 -6.23 -13.26 -3.61
C LYS A 85 -6.53 -11.95 -4.32
N PRO A 86 -6.28 -10.81 -3.67
CA PRO A 86 -6.33 -9.50 -4.32
C PRO A 86 -5.34 -9.40 -5.48
N GLY A 87 -5.74 -8.72 -6.56
CA GLY A 87 -4.91 -8.53 -7.76
C GLY A 87 -5.74 -8.23 -9.00
N VAL A 88 -5.06 -8.08 -10.14
CA VAL A 88 -5.69 -8.01 -11.46
C VAL A 88 -5.31 -9.25 -12.23
N TYR A 89 -6.30 -9.94 -12.76
CA TYR A 89 -6.14 -11.22 -13.47
C TYR A 89 -6.78 -11.14 -14.84
N THR A 90 -6.26 -11.92 -15.78
CA THR A 90 -6.81 -11.99 -17.12
C THR A 90 -7.39 -13.37 -17.38
N VAL A 91 -8.64 -13.40 -17.87
CA VAL A 91 -9.27 -14.61 -18.38
C VAL A 91 -9.39 -14.51 -19.89
N LYS A 92 -8.83 -15.50 -20.57
CA LYS A 92 -8.96 -15.69 -22.01
C LYS A 92 -10.28 -16.41 -22.29
N ILE A 93 -11.08 -15.85 -23.18
CA ILE A 93 -12.35 -16.41 -23.66
C ILE A 93 -12.18 -16.75 -25.13
N SER A 94 -12.21 -18.03 -25.48
CA SER A 94 -12.08 -18.50 -26.85
C SER A 94 -13.43 -19.05 -27.34
N ALA A 95 -13.98 -18.46 -28.40
CA ALA A 95 -15.28 -18.83 -28.96
C ALA A 95 -15.21 -18.89 -30.49
N LEU A 96 -15.35 -20.07 -31.06
CA LEU A 96 -15.22 -20.34 -32.50
C LEU A 96 -13.91 -19.76 -33.07
N PHE A 97 -14.00 -18.71 -33.87
CA PHE A 97 -12.86 -18.08 -34.56
C PHE A 97 -12.35 -16.81 -33.85
N ARG A 98 -12.84 -16.52 -32.63
CA ARG A 98 -12.52 -15.29 -31.89
C ARG A 98 -11.96 -15.60 -30.52
N THR A 99 -11.07 -14.71 -30.09
CA THR A 99 -10.52 -14.71 -28.74
C THR A 99 -10.74 -13.35 -28.12
N PHE A 100 -11.18 -13.33 -26.88
CA PHE A 100 -11.39 -12.15 -26.07
C PHE A 100 -10.59 -12.30 -24.79
N TYR A 101 -10.32 -11.18 -24.14
CA TYR A 101 -9.71 -11.11 -22.83
C TYR A 101 -10.61 -10.28 -21.92
N CYS A 102 -10.83 -10.76 -20.71
CA CYS A 102 -11.57 -10.06 -19.69
C CYS A 102 -10.70 -9.88 -18.47
N GLU A 103 -10.63 -8.67 -17.94
CA GLU A 103 -9.90 -8.38 -16.71
C GLU A 103 -10.79 -8.66 -15.51
N ILE A 104 -10.23 -9.35 -14.52
CA ILE A 104 -10.87 -9.62 -13.24
C ILE A 104 -10.12 -8.83 -12.19
N HIS A 105 -10.75 -7.78 -11.70
CA HIS A 105 -10.24 -6.93 -10.64
C HIS A 105 -10.70 -7.48 -9.29
N VAL A 106 -9.76 -7.77 -8.42
CA VAL A 106 -10.01 -8.26 -7.06
C VAL A 106 -9.41 -7.26 -6.08
N PRO A 107 -10.17 -6.21 -5.68
CA PRO A 107 -9.65 -5.19 -4.80
C PRO A 107 -9.39 -5.75 -3.41
N GLY A 108 -8.26 -5.37 -2.84
CA GLY A 108 -7.86 -5.77 -1.50
C GLY A 108 -6.46 -5.28 -1.15
N PHE A 109 -6.03 -5.60 0.05
CA PHE A 109 -4.66 -5.38 0.49
C PHE A 109 -3.85 -6.67 0.30
N LYS A 110 -2.55 -6.54 0.07
CA LYS A 110 -1.64 -7.70 -0.01
C LYS A 110 -1.52 -8.43 1.32
N GLU A 111 -1.67 -7.70 2.42
CA GLU A 111 -1.56 -8.20 3.79
C GLU A 111 -2.83 -7.86 4.57
N ASP A 112 -3.33 -8.83 5.34
CA ASP A 112 -4.51 -8.68 6.18
C ASP A 112 -4.25 -7.80 7.40
N ASN A 113 -2.98 -7.67 7.81
CA ASN A 113 -2.54 -6.86 8.94
C ASN A 113 -1.30 -6.07 8.56
N LEU A 114 -1.34 -4.76 8.77
CA LEU A 114 -0.21 -3.87 8.60
C LEU A 114 0.32 -3.42 9.96
N ILE A 115 1.64 -3.35 10.10
CA ILE A 115 2.30 -2.73 11.26
C ILE A 115 3.03 -1.51 10.75
N LEU A 116 2.66 -0.33 11.25
CA LEU A 116 3.19 0.96 10.81
C LEU A 116 3.75 1.73 12.01
N SER A 117 4.81 2.51 11.79
CA SER A 117 5.36 3.40 12.82
C SER A 117 4.49 4.63 13.00
N ALA A 118 4.29 5.07 14.24
CA ALA A 118 3.57 6.31 14.58
C ALA A 118 4.32 7.55 14.07
N GLY A 119 3.57 8.59 13.66
CA GLY A 119 4.11 9.89 13.25
C GLY A 119 4.67 9.91 11.82
N TYR A 120 4.33 8.94 10.97
CA TYR A 120 4.83 8.84 9.59
C TYR A 120 3.70 8.71 8.57
N THR A 121 4.05 9.00 7.32
CA THR A 121 3.14 8.85 6.19
C THR A 121 3.54 7.65 5.34
N TYR A 122 2.55 6.84 4.97
CA TYR A 122 2.70 5.63 4.15
C TYR A 122 1.74 5.66 2.98
N GLN A 123 2.10 5.04 1.87
CA GLN A 123 1.17 4.81 0.77
C GLN A 123 0.43 3.49 0.98
N SER A 124 -0.89 3.49 0.83
CA SER A 124 -1.68 2.27 0.89
C SER A 124 -1.23 1.29 -0.19
N GLN A 125 -1.15 0.01 0.18
CA GLN A 125 -0.74 -1.07 -0.73
C GLN A 125 -1.97 -1.86 -1.22
N ALA A 126 -3.08 -1.18 -1.46
CA ALA A 126 -4.22 -1.79 -2.10
C ALA A 126 -3.89 -2.15 -3.56
N VAL A 127 -4.35 -3.31 -3.97
CA VAL A 127 -4.17 -3.86 -5.32
C VAL A 127 -5.52 -4.31 -5.87
N GLY A 128 -5.58 -4.57 -7.17
CA GLY A 128 -6.78 -5.08 -7.82
C GLY A 128 -7.95 -4.09 -7.87
N THR A 129 -7.70 -2.80 -7.61
CA THR A 129 -8.71 -1.75 -7.76
C THR A 129 -8.98 -1.51 -9.23
N GLY A 130 -10.24 -1.14 -9.55
CA GLY A 130 -10.62 -0.74 -10.89
C GLY A 130 -10.14 0.67 -11.26
N ASN A 131 -10.69 1.21 -12.34
CA ASN A 131 -10.35 2.56 -12.82
C ASN A 131 -11.00 3.69 -12.01
N ASP A 132 -11.94 3.37 -11.13
CA ASP A 132 -12.63 4.34 -10.29
C ASP A 132 -11.78 4.74 -9.08
N THR A 133 -12.03 5.94 -8.58
CA THR A 133 -11.37 6.43 -7.38
C THR A 133 -11.87 5.64 -6.16
N VAL A 134 -10.96 4.97 -5.48
CA VAL A 134 -11.25 4.27 -4.22
C VAL A 134 -11.64 5.28 -3.15
N LYS A 135 -12.76 5.03 -2.47
CA LYS A 135 -13.16 5.80 -1.30
C LYS A 135 -12.58 5.17 -0.04
N TRP A 136 -11.83 5.95 0.70
CA TRP A 136 -11.09 5.49 1.87
C TRP A 136 -11.73 5.93 3.17
N GLU A 137 -11.70 5.07 4.17
CA GLU A 137 -12.13 5.37 5.54
C GLU A 137 -11.17 4.74 6.55
N SER A 138 -10.94 5.45 7.66
CA SER A 138 -10.32 4.92 8.88
C SER A 138 -11.39 4.72 9.96
N SER A 139 -11.33 3.60 10.68
CA SER A 139 -12.22 3.33 11.81
C SER A 139 -11.88 4.18 13.04
N ASP A 140 -10.64 4.64 13.16
CA ASP A 140 -10.19 5.56 14.23
C ASP A 140 -9.24 6.62 13.65
N LYS A 141 -9.79 7.81 13.44
CA LYS A 141 -9.05 8.96 12.94
C LYS A 141 -8.08 9.58 13.97
N GLY A 142 -8.17 9.19 15.23
CA GLY A 142 -7.21 9.56 16.24
C GLY A 142 -5.95 8.71 16.23
N VAL A 143 -6.00 7.51 15.65
CA VAL A 143 -4.85 6.61 15.46
C VAL A 143 -4.18 6.85 14.11
N LEU A 144 -4.97 6.90 13.04
CA LEU A 144 -4.49 7.20 11.69
C LEU A 144 -5.58 7.83 10.83
N THR A 145 -5.17 8.61 9.84
CA THR A 145 -6.03 9.11 8.78
C THR A 145 -5.63 8.51 7.43
N VAL A 146 -6.56 8.51 6.48
CA VAL A 146 -6.29 8.10 5.10
C VAL A 146 -6.90 9.11 4.14
N SER A 147 -6.08 9.61 3.22
CA SER A 147 -6.47 10.61 2.24
C SER A 147 -7.13 9.96 1.01
N PRO A 148 -7.81 10.77 0.14
CA PRO A 148 -8.47 10.24 -1.06
C PRO A 148 -7.55 9.49 -2.03
N ASN A 149 -6.25 9.79 -2.06
CA ASN A 149 -5.25 9.09 -2.88
C ASN A 149 -4.65 7.86 -2.20
N GLY A 150 -5.19 7.44 -1.03
CA GLY A 150 -4.70 6.29 -0.28
C GLY A 150 -3.44 6.52 0.55
N SER A 151 -3.02 7.77 0.75
CA SER A 151 -1.94 8.08 1.68
C SER A 151 -2.42 7.97 3.12
N ILE A 152 -1.73 7.18 3.92
CA ILE A 152 -2.02 6.88 5.33
C ILE A 152 -1.09 7.73 6.19
N GLU A 153 -1.65 8.58 7.04
CA GLU A 153 -0.91 9.33 8.06
C GLU A 153 -1.18 8.70 9.42
N THR A 154 -0.14 8.20 10.07
CA THR A 154 -0.21 7.60 11.41
C THR A 154 0.02 8.69 12.46
N LEU A 155 -0.86 8.79 13.46
CA LEU A 155 -0.84 9.88 14.45
C LEU A 155 -0.31 9.40 15.80
N LYS A 156 -0.84 8.32 16.34
CA LYS A 156 -0.44 7.76 17.62
C LYS A 156 -0.56 6.25 17.64
N GLU A 157 0.07 5.61 18.59
CA GLU A 157 -0.06 4.16 18.82
C GLU A 157 -1.52 3.75 19.04
N GLY A 158 -1.88 2.60 18.48
CA GLY A 158 -3.23 2.03 18.57
C GLY A 158 -3.55 1.13 17.39
N GLU A 159 -4.81 0.73 17.33
CA GLU A 159 -5.33 -0.10 16.23
C GLU A 159 -6.43 0.65 15.47
N ALA A 160 -6.41 0.53 14.17
CA ALA A 160 -7.48 1.00 13.31
C ALA A 160 -7.65 0.08 12.11
N THR A 161 -8.84 0.09 11.51
CA THR A 161 -9.10 -0.60 10.25
C THR A 161 -9.19 0.43 9.14
N ILE A 162 -8.42 0.23 8.09
CA ILE A 162 -8.59 0.99 6.84
C ILE A 162 -9.55 0.22 5.96
N THR A 163 -10.58 0.90 5.48
CA THR A 163 -11.55 0.36 4.52
C THR A 163 -11.45 1.14 3.22
N GLY A 164 -11.29 0.42 2.12
CA GLY A 164 -11.45 0.92 0.76
C GLY A 164 -12.79 0.50 0.18
N LYS A 165 -13.43 1.37 -0.60
CA LYS A 165 -14.61 1.05 -1.39
C LYS A 165 -14.35 1.38 -2.85
N ASP A 166 -14.40 0.35 -3.69
CA ASP A 166 -14.22 0.41 -5.14
C ASP A 166 -15.44 -0.21 -5.83
N ASN A 167 -16.11 0.51 -6.74
CA ASN A 167 -17.31 0.04 -7.46
C ASN A 167 -18.36 -0.67 -6.57
N GLY A 168 -18.59 -0.15 -5.38
CA GLY A 168 -19.52 -0.74 -4.42
C GLY A 168 -18.97 -1.90 -3.59
N LYS A 169 -17.84 -2.47 -3.95
CA LYS A 169 -17.14 -3.52 -3.19
C LYS A 169 -16.32 -2.89 -2.06
N LYS A 170 -16.43 -3.46 -0.86
CA LYS A 170 -15.65 -3.03 0.31
C LYS A 170 -14.57 -4.05 0.63
N PHE A 171 -13.36 -3.58 0.85
CA PHE A 171 -12.22 -4.37 1.30
C PHE A 171 -11.52 -3.64 2.44
N SER A 172 -10.87 -4.35 3.34
CA SER A 172 -10.26 -3.73 4.51
C SER A 172 -8.99 -4.45 4.94
N THR A 173 -8.13 -3.73 5.68
CA THR A 173 -6.99 -4.28 6.39
C THR A 173 -6.94 -3.70 7.79
N ARG A 174 -6.48 -4.50 8.75
CA ARG A 174 -6.21 -4.05 10.11
C ARG A 174 -4.84 -3.38 10.13
N VAL A 175 -4.75 -2.23 10.78
CA VAL A 175 -3.51 -1.50 10.95
C VAL A 175 -3.21 -1.38 12.43
N GLN A 176 -2.05 -1.86 12.83
CA GLN A 176 -1.50 -1.64 14.15
C GLN A 176 -0.41 -0.56 14.04
N VAL A 177 -0.69 0.59 14.64
CA VAL A 177 0.29 1.68 14.74
C VAL A 177 1.07 1.48 16.02
N VAL A 178 2.38 1.34 15.87
CA VAL A 178 3.33 1.07 16.95
C VAL A 178 4.43 2.11 16.96
N GLY A 179 5.13 2.25 18.06
CA GLY A 179 6.16 3.29 18.17
C GLY A 179 7.31 2.92 19.08
N ILE A 180 8.29 3.80 19.04
CA ILE A 180 9.35 3.90 20.02
C ILE A 180 9.11 5.19 20.78
N SER A 181 9.28 5.17 22.08
CA SER A 181 9.15 6.36 22.91
C SER A 181 10.33 6.50 23.88
N ILE A 182 10.52 7.71 24.31
CA ILE A 182 11.49 8.10 25.33
C ILE A 182 10.80 9.12 26.26
N ASP A 183 11.25 9.23 27.49
CA ASP A 183 10.61 10.13 28.47
C ASP A 183 10.75 11.63 28.07
N SER A 184 11.77 11.98 27.30
CA SER A 184 11.95 13.32 26.71
C SER A 184 12.56 13.17 25.32
N SER A 185 12.01 13.85 24.31
CA SER A 185 12.59 13.93 22.96
C SER A 185 13.88 14.75 22.90
N ILE A 186 14.19 15.47 23.97
CA ILE A 186 15.48 16.16 24.16
C ILE A 186 16.22 15.46 25.29
N ILE A 187 17.43 14.98 25.01
CA ILE A 187 18.35 14.38 25.96
C ILE A 187 19.64 15.20 25.99
N PHE A 188 20.46 15.02 27.01
CA PHE A 188 21.73 15.72 27.08
C PHE A 188 22.90 14.83 26.66
N SER A 189 23.95 15.44 26.16
CA SER A 189 25.21 14.73 25.91
C SER A 189 25.75 14.08 27.20
N ASN A 190 26.37 12.91 27.05
CA ASN A 190 26.85 12.05 28.14
C ASN A 190 25.77 11.49 29.07
N THR A 191 24.48 11.55 28.70
CA THR A 191 23.38 10.89 29.43
C THR A 191 22.90 9.64 28.70
N GLU A 192 22.37 8.68 29.45
CA GLU A 192 21.85 7.41 28.95
C GLU A 192 20.35 7.32 29.23
N HIS A 193 19.60 6.85 28.24
CA HIS A 193 18.13 6.75 28.31
C HIS A 193 17.66 5.41 27.75
N GLN A 194 16.77 4.74 28.50
CA GLN A 194 16.15 3.52 28.01
C GLN A 194 14.97 3.86 27.12
N LEU A 195 15.02 3.41 25.87
CA LEU A 195 13.90 3.53 24.95
C LEU A 195 12.81 2.50 25.32
N LYS A 196 11.58 2.92 25.17
CA LYS A 196 10.39 2.07 25.30
C LYS A 196 9.89 1.74 23.90
N ILE A 197 9.42 0.53 23.69
CA ILE A 197 8.81 0.08 22.44
C ILE A 197 7.43 -0.50 22.74
N SER A 198 6.48 -0.30 21.81
CA SER A 198 5.12 -0.84 21.94
C SER A 198 5.15 -2.34 22.23
N ASP A 199 4.39 -2.79 23.23
CA ASP A 199 4.36 -4.19 23.69
C ASP A 199 4.04 -5.18 22.57
N ALA A 200 3.21 -4.77 21.63
CA ALA A 200 2.79 -5.57 20.47
C ALA A 200 3.92 -6.02 19.55
N VAL A 201 5.09 -5.39 19.63
CA VAL A 201 6.25 -5.68 18.76
C VAL A 201 7.56 -5.84 19.51
N ARG A 202 7.53 -5.85 20.85
CA ARG A 202 8.72 -5.96 21.69
C ARG A 202 9.52 -7.23 21.41
N ASP A 203 8.86 -8.35 21.24
CA ASP A 203 9.46 -9.65 20.93
C ASP A 203 9.95 -9.79 19.49
N LYS A 204 9.60 -8.83 18.62
CA LYS A 204 9.97 -8.79 17.20
C LYS A 204 11.22 -7.98 16.93
N VAL A 205 11.76 -7.28 17.91
CA VAL A 205 12.97 -6.45 17.76
C VAL A 205 14.14 -7.31 17.28
N LYS A 206 14.79 -6.87 16.20
CA LYS A 206 15.96 -7.51 15.60
C LYS A 206 17.23 -6.70 15.80
N SER A 207 17.15 -5.39 15.63
CA SER A 207 18.29 -4.50 15.78
C SER A 207 17.85 -3.07 16.04
N TRP A 208 18.76 -2.32 16.64
CA TRP A 208 18.70 -0.88 16.83
C TRP A 208 19.84 -0.22 16.09
N SER A 209 19.61 0.98 15.58
CA SER A 209 20.64 1.82 14.97
C SER A 209 20.29 3.30 15.11
N VAL A 210 21.27 4.15 14.92
CA VAL A 210 21.13 5.60 14.77
C VAL A 210 21.66 6.00 13.40
N ASP A 211 21.20 7.11 12.85
CA ASP A 211 21.66 7.63 11.56
C ASP A 211 22.97 8.43 11.67
N ASP A 212 23.32 8.92 12.87
CA ASP A 212 24.63 9.57 13.14
C ASP A 212 25.22 9.08 14.46
N GLU A 213 26.24 8.22 14.37
CA GLU A 213 26.97 7.67 15.52
C GLU A 213 27.88 8.69 16.22
N ASN A 214 28.13 9.88 15.66
CA ASN A 214 28.85 10.95 16.34
C ASN A 214 27.91 11.73 17.30
N ILE A 215 26.60 11.75 17.03
CA ILE A 215 25.61 12.44 17.85
C ILE A 215 25.11 11.56 18.98
N ALA A 216 24.82 10.27 18.69
CA ALA A 216 24.37 9.31 19.69
C ALA A 216 24.82 7.89 19.37
N SER A 217 24.87 7.03 20.38
CA SER A 217 25.03 5.59 20.22
C SER A 217 23.86 4.85 20.86
N ILE A 218 23.53 3.67 20.35
CA ILE A 218 22.46 2.82 20.90
C ILE A 218 22.93 1.38 21.01
N ASP A 219 22.58 0.71 22.12
CA ASP A 219 22.91 -0.69 22.31
C ASP A 219 21.81 -1.63 21.80
N GLN A 220 22.06 -2.94 21.86
CA GLN A 220 21.10 -3.97 21.44
C GLN A 220 19.83 -4.04 22.29
N ASN A 221 19.84 -3.45 23.49
CA ASN A 221 18.70 -3.40 24.40
C ASN A 221 17.87 -2.11 24.24
N GLY A 222 18.25 -1.23 23.29
CA GLY A 222 17.60 0.06 23.07
C GLY A 222 17.99 1.13 24.10
N LYS A 223 19.19 1.01 24.70
CA LYS A 223 19.75 2.04 25.59
C LYS A 223 20.50 3.07 24.73
N LEU A 224 19.90 4.26 24.62
CA LEU A 224 20.41 5.38 23.85
C LEU A 224 21.33 6.24 24.71
N LYS A 225 22.50 6.60 24.21
CA LYS A 225 23.46 7.51 24.84
C LYS A 225 23.70 8.71 23.93
N GLY A 226 23.46 9.92 24.44
CA GLY A 226 23.85 11.16 23.76
C GLY A 226 25.37 11.33 23.83
N LEU A 227 26.00 11.69 22.71
CA LEU A 227 27.44 11.91 22.59
C LEU A 227 27.78 13.38 22.35
N SER A 228 27.19 13.98 21.31
CA SER A 228 27.37 15.38 20.96
C SER A 228 26.04 16.02 20.58
N ALA A 229 25.98 17.35 20.63
CA ALA A 229 24.75 18.07 20.29
C ALA A 229 24.38 17.91 18.82
N GLY A 230 23.08 17.67 18.55
CA GLY A 230 22.54 17.49 17.21
C GLY A 230 21.23 16.70 17.22
N ASP A 231 20.62 16.60 16.07
CA ASP A 231 19.42 15.77 15.85
C ASP A 231 19.82 14.40 15.34
N VAL A 232 19.22 13.36 15.88
CA VAL A 232 19.49 11.98 15.51
C VAL A 232 18.19 11.21 15.36
N ARG A 233 18.12 10.35 14.34
CA ARG A 233 17.01 9.41 14.17
C ARG A 233 17.43 8.03 14.65
N VAL A 234 16.71 7.54 15.65
CA VAL A 234 16.80 6.14 16.08
C VAL A 234 15.91 5.30 15.17
N THR A 235 16.43 4.15 14.74
CA THR A 235 15.71 3.15 13.96
C THR A 235 15.70 1.82 14.70
N CYS A 236 14.52 1.23 14.87
CA CYS A 236 14.34 -0.12 15.37
C CYS A 236 13.81 -1.03 14.26
N ASN A 237 14.55 -2.06 13.92
CA ASN A 237 14.13 -3.07 12.96
C ASN A 237 13.37 -4.19 13.68
N ILE A 238 12.13 -4.45 13.30
CA ILE A 238 11.26 -5.50 13.85
C ILE A 238 11.08 -6.69 12.89
N GLY A 239 11.90 -6.77 11.82
CA GLY A 239 11.90 -7.90 10.89
C GLY A 239 10.83 -7.85 9.79
N ASN A 240 9.94 -6.89 9.79
CA ASN A 240 9.04 -6.57 8.68
C ASN A 240 9.69 -5.43 7.88
N ASN A 241 9.49 -5.31 6.61
CA ASN A 241 10.03 -4.20 5.80
C ASN A 241 9.59 -2.79 6.28
N THR A 242 9.14 -2.67 7.51
CA THR A 242 8.64 -1.44 8.13
C THR A 242 9.42 -1.19 9.43
N PRO A 243 10.55 -0.48 9.39
CA PRO A 243 11.27 -0.08 10.59
C PRO A 243 10.45 0.94 11.40
N LEU A 244 10.66 0.96 12.71
CA LEU A 244 10.15 1.99 13.59
C LEU A 244 11.18 3.09 13.75
N PHE A 245 10.71 4.34 13.92
CA PHE A 245 11.57 5.50 14.00
C PHE A 245 11.25 6.36 15.22
N LEU A 246 12.26 7.01 15.76
CA LEU A 246 12.17 8.04 16.79
C LEU A 246 13.20 9.13 16.50
N ASN A 247 12.77 10.38 16.42
CA ASN A 247 13.68 11.51 16.34
C ASN A 247 13.99 12.01 17.76
N VAL A 248 15.25 12.21 18.03
CA VAL A 248 15.76 12.69 19.34
C VAL A 248 16.74 13.83 19.08
N THR A 249 16.62 14.89 19.87
CA THR A 249 17.58 15.98 19.89
C THR A 249 18.52 15.76 21.07
N VAL A 250 19.81 15.70 20.80
CA VAL A 250 20.85 15.73 21.83
C VAL A 250 21.26 17.18 22.07
N ALA A 251 20.99 17.68 23.26
CA ALA A 251 21.43 18.98 23.70
C ALA A 251 22.78 18.89 24.41
N GLY A 252 23.63 19.87 24.23
CA GLY A 252 24.93 19.88 24.87
C GLY A 252 25.66 21.21 24.66
N LEU A 253 26.85 21.31 25.26
CA LEU A 253 27.71 22.44 25.00
C LEU A 253 28.23 22.37 23.55
N ASP A 254 28.41 23.53 22.94
CA ASP A 254 29.03 23.67 21.61
C ASP A 254 30.49 23.24 21.57
N LYS A 255 31.14 23.15 22.76
CA LYS A 255 32.51 22.69 22.95
C LYS A 255 32.56 21.65 24.07
N SER A 256 33.06 20.46 23.75
CA SER A 256 33.33 19.41 24.73
C SER A 256 34.60 19.66 25.52
N GLU A 257 35.54 20.40 24.93
CA GLU A 257 36.84 20.76 25.54
C GLU A 257 37.22 22.19 25.14
N ALA A 258 37.96 22.86 26.02
CA ALA A 258 38.55 24.16 25.76
C ALA A 258 39.88 24.31 26.49
N TYR A 259 40.85 24.92 25.82
CA TYR A 259 42.17 25.23 26.38
C TYR A 259 42.28 26.73 26.50
N LEU A 260 42.41 27.21 27.74
CA LEU A 260 42.52 28.63 28.08
C LEU A 260 43.84 28.90 28.74
N LYS A 261 44.45 30.01 28.39
CA LYS A 261 45.54 30.56 29.20
C LYS A 261 44.96 31.25 30.45
N LYS A 262 45.80 31.46 31.43
CA LYS A 262 45.38 32.22 32.60
C LYS A 262 44.80 33.59 32.19
N ASP A 263 43.63 33.94 32.78
CA ASP A 263 42.90 35.16 32.55
C ASP A 263 42.24 35.28 31.15
N GLU A 264 42.24 34.19 30.34
CA GLU A 264 41.40 34.10 29.11
C GLU A 264 40.00 33.65 29.43
N SER A 265 39.03 34.12 28.60
CA SER A 265 37.61 33.73 28.67
C SER A 265 37.16 33.22 27.31
N ILE A 266 36.22 32.28 27.32
CA ILE A 266 35.49 31.83 26.15
C ILE A 266 33.99 31.86 26.45
N GLN A 267 33.16 31.95 25.40
CA GLN A 267 31.73 31.76 25.50
C GLN A 267 31.41 30.28 25.29
N LEU A 268 30.68 29.68 26.23
CA LEU A 268 30.02 28.38 26.09
C LEU A 268 28.58 28.59 25.63
N ASN A 269 28.18 27.91 24.58
CA ASN A 269 26.83 27.93 24.10
C ASN A 269 26.21 26.56 24.25
N ILE A 270 24.91 26.52 24.57
CA ILE A 270 24.13 25.27 24.51
C ILE A 270 23.50 25.17 23.14
N THR A 271 23.67 24.05 22.49
CA THR A 271 23.06 23.70 21.22
C THR A 271 22.03 22.59 21.43
N GLY A 272 21.07 22.45 20.50
CA GLY A 272 19.99 21.47 20.60
C GLY A 272 18.78 21.91 21.44
N LEU A 273 18.75 23.15 21.93
CA LEU A 273 17.62 23.70 22.67
C LEU A 273 17.05 24.92 21.97
N SER A 274 15.73 25.04 21.94
CA SER A 274 15.02 26.22 21.42
C SER A 274 15.02 27.40 22.41
N SER A 275 15.27 27.14 23.69
CA SER A 275 15.37 28.14 24.76
C SER A 275 16.33 27.67 25.84
N THR A 276 17.13 28.57 26.34
CA THR A 276 18.06 28.38 27.48
C THR A 276 17.51 28.87 28.78
N ASN A 277 16.23 29.31 28.83
CA ASN A 277 15.61 29.79 30.05
C ASN A 277 15.58 28.71 31.14
N GLY A 278 16.05 29.01 32.30
CA GLY A 278 16.12 28.10 33.46
C GLY A 278 17.36 27.18 33.49
N LEU A 279 18.27 27.35 32.54
CA LEU A 279 19.59 26.67 32.60
C LEU A 279 20.54 27.51 33.49
N HIS A 280 21.36 26.77 34.21
CA HIS A 280 22.40 27.34 35.05
C HIS A 280 23.73 26.68 34.72
N PHE A 281 24.74 27.52 34.47
CA PHE A 281 26.11 27.05 34.31
C PHE A 281 26.80 27.03 35.66
N THR A 282 27.54 25.96 35.94
CA THR A 282 28.31 25.81 37.17
C THR A 282 29.68 25.24 36.86
N SER A 283 30.68 25.66 37.62
CA SER A 283 32.00 25.07 37.60
C SER A 283 32.18 24.19 38.84
N ASP A 284 32.66 22.98 38.65
CA ASP A 284 33.01 22.06 39.76
C ASP A 284 34.27 22.49 40.51
N ASN A 285 35.10 23.34 39.89
CA ASN A 285 36.31 23.88 40.51
C ASN A 285 36.53 25.38 40.19
N THR A 286 35.87 26.22 40.97
CA THR A 286 35.92 27.66 40.82
C THR A 286 37.33 28.31 41.07
N LYS A 287 38.29 27.51 41.58
CA LYS A 287 39.69 27.96 41.71
C LYS A 287 40.45 27.85 40.38
N VAL A 288 39.97 27.02 39.46
CA VAL A 288 40.54 26.79 38.14
C VAL A 288 39.86 27.67 37.10
N ALA A 289 38.52 27.60 37.04
CA ALA A 289 37.72 28.38 36.11
C ALA A 289 36.39 28.74 36.75
N THR A 290 35.90 29.95 36.45
CA THR A 290 34.55 30.39 36.80
C THR A 290 33.69 30.50 35.55
N VAL A 291 32.39 30.35 35.70
CA VAL A 291 31.42 30.55 34.61
C VAL A 291 30.31 31.43 35.10
N ASP A 292 29.81 32.35 34.28
CA ASP A 292 28.71 33.21 34.61
C ASP A 292 27.35 32.55 34.17
N GLU A 293 26.25 33.25 34.43
CA GLU A 293 24.87 32.76 34.08
C GLU A 293 24.64 32.63 32.57
N LYS A 294 25.49 33.25 31.78
CA LYS A 294 25.41 33.25 30.32
C LYS A 294 26.37 32.22 29.66
N GLY A 295 27.18 31.52 30.43
CA GLY A 295 28.23 30.61 29.97
C GLY A 295 29.48 31.33 29.48
#